data_5dc7b4f99d7dbf0abdcec803f29ac27d
#
_entry.id   5dc7b4f99d7dbf0abdcec803f29ac27d
#
_cell.length_a   1.000
_cell.length_b   1.000
_cell.length_c   1.000
_cell.angle_alpha   90.00
_cell.angle_beta   90.00
_cell.angle_gamma   90.00
#
_symmetry.space_group_name_H-M   'P 1'
#
loop_
_entity.id
_entity.type
_entity.pdbx_description
1 polymer ?
#
loop_
_entity_poly.entity_id
_entity_poly.type
_entity_poly.pdbx_seq_one_letter_code
_entity_poly.pdbx_strand_id
1 'polypeptide(L)'
;NVTLDLVWINATKLEKKDNVEIKKLKKVQGIVVPGGFGSRGVEGKIIAAKYARENKKPYLGLCLGMQVATVEFARYILETKEVNSTEFDSKTKNPVIHILPGHTAEEEKGGTLRLGAYPCILDKDSKSFKAYANNKISERHRHRYEFNMDYRETLEKAGMRFAGLSPDKRLVEI
;
A
#
# COMPACT_ATOMS: atom_id res chain seq x y z
N ASN A 1 -20.77 10.45 -19.54
CA ASN A 1 -20.29 9.06 -19.58
C ASN A 1 -18.79 9.08 -19.79
N VAL A 2 -18.05 8.32 -19.00
CA VAL A 2 -16.59 8.14 -19.14
C VAL A 2 -16.35 6.71 -19.59
N THR A 3 -15.58 6.53 -20.67
CA THR A 3 -15.13 5.20 -21.12
C THR A 3 -13.80 4.90 -20.43
N LEU A 4 -13.69 3.71 -19.84
CA LEU A 4 -12.46 3.22 -19.21
C LEU A 4 -11.79 2.20 -20.13
N ASP A 5 -10.53 2.48 -20.48
CA ASP A 5 -9.66 1.53 -21.19
C ASP A 5 -8.70 0.88 -20.19
N LEU A 6 -8.79 -0.43 -20.03
CA LEU A 6 -7.99 -1.20 -19.08
C LEU A 6 -6.71 -1.73 -19.73
N VAL A 7 -5.58 -1.25 -19.27
CA VAL A 7 -4.25 -1.69 -19.70
C VAL A 7 -3.63 -2.60 -18.64
N TRP A 8 -3.54 -3.89 -18.94
CA TRP A 8 -2.90 -4.85 -18.04
C TRP A 8 -1.37 -4.76 -18.13
N ILE A 9 -0.73 -4.60 -16.97
CA ILE A 9 0.72 -4.52 -16.81
C ILE A 9 1.19 -5.70 -15.96
N ASN A 10 2.14 -6.46 -16.49
CA ASN A 10 2.72 -7.60 -15.80
C ASN A 10 3.81 -7.12 -14.84
N ALA A 11 3.55 -7.17 -13.54
CA ALA A 11 4.46 -6.70 -12.50
C ALA A 11 5.81 -7.45 -12.50
N THR A 12 5.81 -8.77 -12.73
CA THR A 12 7.05 -9.54 -12.80
C THR A 12 7.92 -9.17 -14.01
N LYS A 13 7.31 -8.82 -15.13
CA LYS A 13 8.05 -8.30 -16.30
C LYS A 13 8.51 -6.86 -16.06
N LEU A 14 7.69 -6.04 -15.40
CA LEU A 14 8.07 -4.66 -15.05
C LEU A 14 9.28 -4.64 -14.10
N GLU A 15 9.33 -5.55 -13.14
CA GLU A 15 10.48 -5.78 -12.26
C GLU A 15 11.77 -6.08 -13.03
N LYS A 16 11.67 -6.85 -14.12
CA LYS A 16 12.77 -7.15 -15.04
C LYS A 16 13.07 -6.05 -16.05
N LYS A 17 12.44 -4.88 -15.88
CA LYS A 17 12.57 -3.72 -16.78
C LYS A 17 12.17 -4.00 -18.23
N ASP A 18 11.17 -4.86 -18.43
CA ASP A 18 10.64 -5.15 -19.77
C ASP A 18 10.14 -3.87 -20.47
N ASN A 19 10.63 -3.62 -21.67
CA ASN A 19 10.34 -2.38 -22.39
C ASN A 19 8.87 -2.24 -22.79
N VAL A 20 8.16 -3.35 -23.01
CA VAL A 20 6.73 -3.33 -23.38
C VAL A 20 5.92 -2.87 -22.18
N GLU A 21 6.18 -3.44 -20.99
CA GLU A 21 5.48 -3.10 -19.76
C GLU A 21 5.78 -1.65 -19.33
N ILE A 22 7.04 -1.20 -19.48
CA ILE A 22 7.42 0.21 -19.23
C ILE A 22 6.67 1.16 -20.18
N LYS A 23 6.55 0.83 -21.45
CA LYS A 23 5.79 1.66 -22.42
C LYS A 23 4.31 1.73 -22.07
N LYS A 24 3.69 0.62 -21.64
CA LYS A 24 2.31 0.60 -21.15
C LYS A 24 2.16 1.53 -19.93
N LEU A 25 3.03 1.38 -18.93
CA LEU A 25 3.02 2.19 -17.71
C LEU A 25 3.09 3.70 -18.01
N LYS A 26 3.89 4.09 -18.99
CA LYS A 26 4.03 5.49 -19.39
C LYS A 26 2.78 6.08 -20.05
N LYS A 27 1.93 5.26 -20.66
CA LYS A 27 0.75 5.70 -21.43
C LYS A 27 -0.52 5.87 -20.58
N VAL A 28 -0.63 5.21 -19.43
CA VAL A 28 -1.85 5.24 -18.61
C VAL A 28 -2.02 6.56 -17.85
N GLN A 29 -3.26 6.96 -17.64
CA GLN A 29 -3.62 8.19 -16.90
C GLN A 29 -3.72 7.97 -15.40
N GLY A 30 -3.93 6.74 -14.95
CA GLY A 30 -3.97 6.35 -13.55
C GLY A 30 -3.52 4.91 -13.37
N ILE A 31 -3.18 4.54 -12.15
CA ILE A 31 -2.63 3.22 -11.83
C ILE A 31 -3.43 2.63 -10.68
N VAL A 32 -3.87 1.39 -10.84
CA VAL A 32 -4.46 0.60 -9.76
C VAL A 32 -3.55 -0.59 -9.48
N VAL A 33 -3.12 -0.73 -8.23
CA VAL A 33 -2.40 -1.92 -7.77
C VAL A 33 -3.32 -2.69 -6.83
N PRO A 34 -3.81 -3.86 -7.26
CA PRO A 34 -4.75 -4.66 -6.49
C PRO A 34 -4.10 -5.35 -5.29
N GLY A 35 -4.94 -5.93 -4.45
CA GLY A 35 -4.53 -6.85 -3.40
C GLY A 35 -3.80 -8.09 -3.94
N GLY A 36 -3.09 -8.77 -3.05
CA GLY A 36 -2.35 -9.98 -3.34
C GLY A 36 -1.55 -10.44 -2.13
N PHE A 37 -0.82 -11.52 -2.29
CA PHE A 37 0.02 -12.12 -1.25
C PHE A 37 1.35 -12.60 -1.85
N GLY A 38 2.36 -12.68 -0.99
CA GLY A 38 3.68 -13.18 -1.35
C GLY A 38 4.53 -12.20 -2.16
N SER A 39 5.77 -12.59 -2.41
CA SER A 39 6.82 -11.73 -2.94
C SER A 39 6.83 -11.57 -4.46
N ARG A 40 6.03 -12.36 -5.19
CA ARG A 40 6.05 -12.35 -6.66
C ARG A 40 5.65 -11.00 -7.25
N GLY A 41 6.53 -10.38 -8.01
CA GLY A 41 6.28 -9.12 -8.72
C GLY A 41 6.14 -7.90 -7.79
N VAL A 42 6.58 -7.99 -6.54
CA VAL A 42 6.49 -6.91 -5.56
C VAL A 42 7.32 -5.72 -6.01
N GLU A 43 8.56 -5.92 -6.44
CA GLU A 43 9.42 -4.83 -6.91
C GLU A 43 8.83 -4.15 -8.16
N GLY A 44 8.17 -4.91 -9.05
CA GLY A 44 7.44 -4.31 -10.17
C GLY A 44 6.26 -3.43 -9.75
N LYS A 45 5.55 -3.80 -8.69
CA LYS A 45 4.49 -2.96 -8.11
C LYS A 45 5.08 -1.72 -7.43
N ILE A 46 6.22 -1.84 -6.76
CA ILE A 46 6.97 -0.72 -6.17
C ILE A 46 7.43 0.25 -7.28
N ILE A 47 7.92 -0.28 -8.42
CA ILE A 47 8.28 0.53 -9.60
C ILE A 47 7.05 1.29 -10.13
N ALA A 48 5.88 0.67 -10.17
CA ALA A 48 4.66 1.34 -10.60
C ALA A 48 4.23 2.46 -9.63
N ALA A 49 4.34 2.24 -8.31
CA ALA A 49 4.08 3.24 -7.29
C ALA A 49 5.07 4.42 -7.40
N LYS A 50 6.37 4.14 -7.57
CA LYS A 50 7.39 5.14 -7.82
C LYS A 50 7.08 5.99 -9.04
N TYR A 51 6.74 5.33 -10.15
CA TYR A 51 6.37 6.03 -11.38
C TYR A 51 5.16 6.95 -11.17
N ALA A 52 4.15 6.49 -10.43
CA ALA A 52 2.99 7.31 -10.11
C ALA A 52 3.38 8.56 -9.32
N ARG A 53 4.19 8.41 -8.27
CA ARG A 53 4.66 9.52 -7.44
C ARG A 53 5.48 10.53 -8.25
N GLU A 54 6.49 10.07 -8.98
CA GLU A 54 7.40 10.93 -9.75
C GLU A 54 6.70 11.68 -10.90
N ASN A 55 5.67 11.07 -11.50
CA ASN A 55 4.92 11.65 -12.60
C ASN A 55 3.56 12.22 -12.19
N LYS A 56 3.28 12.32 -10.89
CA LYS A 56 2.01 12.86 -10.33
C LYS A 56 0.77 12.19 -10.93
N LYS A 57 0.86 10.88 -11.19
CA LYS A 57 -0.27 10.09 -11.69
C LYS A 57 -1.18 9.66 -10.54
N PRO A 58 -2.50 9.70 -10.72
CA PRO A 58 -3.42 9.08 -9.77
C PRO A 58 -3.04 7.62 -9.51
N TYR A 59 -2.99 7.24 -8.25
CA TYR A 59 -2.66 5.89 -7.82
C TYR A 59 -3.69 5.41 -6.80
N LEU A 60 -4.21 4.21 -7.00
CA LEU A 60 -5.07 3.51 -6.04
C LEU A 60 -4.42 2.19 -5.67
N GLY A 61 -3.98 2.07 -4.43
CA GLY A 61 -3.43 0.84 -3.87
C GLY A 61 -4.46 0.15 -2.97
N LEU A 62 -4.80 -1.09 -3.27
CA LEU A 62 -5.74 -1.90 -2.49
C LEU A 62 -4.97 -2.99 -1.74
N CYS A 63 -5.07 -3.05 -0.41
CA CYS A 63 -4.39 -4.03 0.42
C CYS A 63 -2.86 -4.04 0.14
N LEU A 64 -2.33 -5.08 -0.51
CA LEU A 64 -0.92 -5.12 -0.96
C LEU A 64 -0.51 -3.89 -1.77
N GLY A 65 -1.42 -3.35 -2.58
CA GLY A 65 -1.15 -2.13 -3.36
C GLY A 65 -0.86 -0.91 -2.50
N MET A 66 -1.54 -0.75 -1.38
CA MET A 66 -1.24 0.29 -0.39
C MET A 66 0.11 0.02 0.28
N GLN A 67 0.37 -1.22 0.68
CA GLN A 67 1.62 -1.61 1.35
C GLN A 67 2.85 -1.35 0.47
N VAL A 68 2.81 -1.70 -0.82
CA VAL A 68 3.95 -1.44 -1.73
C VAL A 68 4.15 0.04 -2.00
N ALA A 69 3.09 0.86 -2.03
CA ALA A 69 3.23 2.30 -2.14
C ALA A 69 3.87 2.91 -0.88
N THR A 70 3.52 2.39 0.29
CA THR A 70 4.13 2.78 1.57
C THR A 70 5.61 2.41 1.61
N VAL A 71 5.97 1.19 1.19
CA VAL A 71 7.37 0.75 1.07
C VAL A 71 8.15 1.65 0.11
N GLU A 72 7.56 1.96 -1.05
CA GLU A 72 8.18 2.87 -2.03
C GLU A 72 8.47 4.25 -1.43
N PHE A 73 7.46 4.85 -0.81
CA PHE A 73 7.59 6.17 -0.24
C PHE A 73 8.60 6.21 0.91
N ALA A 74 8.58 5.20 1.78
CA ALA A 74 9.54 5.09 2.87
C ALA A 74 10.97 4.85 2.35
N ARG A 75 11.17 4.06 1.29
CA ARG A 75 12.47 3.94 0.61
C ARG A 75 12.98 5.28 0.07
N TYR A 76 12.08 6.08 -0.48
CA TYR A 76 12.40 7.42 -0.98
C TYR A 76 12.81 8.37 0.14
N ILE A 77 12.07 8.39 1.25
CA ILE A 77 12.33 9.32 2.37
C ILE A 77 13.55 8.92 3.20
N LEU A 78 13.75 7.63 3.43
CA LEU A 78 14.88 7.11 4.21
C LEU A 78 16.13 6.86 3.34
N GLU A 79 16.06 7.13 2.05
CA GLU A 79 17.15 6.99 1.08
C GLU A 79 17.83 5.59 1.11
N THR A 80 17.05 4.56 1.41
CA THR A 80 17.56 3.19 1.52
C THR A 80 16.62 2.16 0.91
N LYS A 81 17.20 1.11 0.31
CA LYS A 81 16.46 -0.07 -0.17
C LYS A 81 16.14 -1.09 0.93
N GLU A 82 16.70 -0.91 2.12
CA GLU A 82 16.49 -1.82 3.26
C GLU A 82 15.13 -1.64 3.95
N VAL A 83 14.24 -0.81 3.38
CA VAL A 83 12.83 -0.68 3.79
C VAL A 83 12.01 -1.73 3.07
N ASN A 84 11.24 -2.51 3.84
CA ASN A 84 10.40 -3.55 3.25
C ASN A 84 9.20 -3.90 4.14
N SER A 85 8.40 -4.86 3.67
CA SER A 85 7.46 -5.62 4.48
C SER A 85 8.14 -6.88 5.01
N THR A 86 7.86 -7.25 6.25
CA THR A 86 8.31 -8.55 6.81
C THR A 86 7.67 -9.76 6.12
N GLU A 87 6.63 -9.56 5.29
CA GLU A 87 6.09 -10.59 4.40
C GLU A 87 7.07 -10.98 3.30
N PHE A 88 7.82 -10.01 2.77
CA PHE A 88 8.71 -10.22 1.62
C PHE A 88 10.15 -10.44 2.03
N ASP A 89 10.57 -9.80 3.13
CA ASP A 89 11.88 -9.92 3.73
C ASP A 89 11.76 -9.88 5.26
N SER A 90 11.76 -11.05 5.86
CA SER A 90 11.64 -11.20 7.32
C SER A 90 12.82 -10.63 8.10
N LYS A 91 13.95 -10.33 7.41
CA LYS A 91 15.18 -9.78 8.00
C LYS A 91 15.38 -8.30 7.67
N THR A 92 14.40 -7.65 7.05
CA THR A 92 14.53 -6.23 6.73
C THR A 92 14.84 -5.40 7.98
N LYS A 93 15.77 -4.46 7.86
CA LYS A 93 16.14 -3.56 8.95
C LYS A 93 15.10 -2.48 9.21
N ASN A 94 14.31 -2.16 8.20
CA ASN A 94 13.28 -1.13 8.26
C ASN A 94 11.91 -1.72 7.88
N PRO A 95 11.24 -2.44 8.80
CA PRO A 95 9.95 -3.07 8.55
C PRO A 95 8.82 -2.04 8.61
N VAL A 96 8.61 -1.28 7.54
CA VAL A 96 7.53 -0.28 7.47
C VAL A 96 6.14 -0.93 7.35
N ILE A 97 6.11 -2.17 6.90
CA ILE A 97 4.95 -3.06 6.93
C ILE A 97 5.39 -4.30 7.72
N HIS A 98 4.63 -4.67 8.74
CA HIS A 98 4.96 -5.79 9.60
C HIS A 98 3.71 -6.60 9.99
N ILE A 99 3.93 -7.72 10.65
CA ILE A 99 2.82 -8.55 11.12
C ILE A 99 1.97 -7.77 12.13
N LEU A 100 0.67 -8.05 12.15
CA LEU A 100 -0.26 -7.40 13.08
C LEU A 100 0.26 -7.51 14.54
N PRO A 101 0.30 -6.41 15.30
CA PRO A 101 0.75 -6.44 16.69
C PRO A 101 -0.02 -7.48 17.53
N GLY A 102 0.71 -8.29 18.30
CA GLY A 102 0.16 -9.37 19.10
C GLY A 102 0.11 -10.74 18.39
N HIS A 103 0.59 -10.82 17.16
CA HIS A 103 0.68 -12.05 16.37
C HIS A 103 2.12 -12.39 16.00
N THR A 104 2.39 -13.66 15.73
CA THR A 104 3.68 -14.16 15.25
C THR A 104 3.57 -14.74 13.86
N ALA A 105 4.69 -14.83 13.12
CA ALA A 105 4.72 -15.43 11.78
C ALA A 105 4.43 -16.93 11.80
N GLU A 106 4.59 -17.57 12.96
CA GLU A 106 4.47 -19.01 13.19
C GLU A 106 3.03 -19.44 13.54
N GLU A 107 2.17 -18.51 13.92
CA GLU A 107 0.76 -18.80 14.19
C GLU A 107 0.06 -19.31 12.94
N GLU A 108 -0.87 -20.23 13.12
CA GLU A 108 -1.63 -20.85 12.04
C GLU A 108 -2.23 -19.79 11.10
N LYS A 109 -2.04 -19.99 9.79
CA LYS A 109 -2.39 -19.02 8.73
C LYS A 109 -3.85 -18.58 8.70
N GLY A 110 -4.75 -19.26 9.40
CA GLY A 110 -6.18 -18.94 9.49
C GLY A 110 -6.56 -17.97 10.62
N GLY A 111 -5.85 -18.00 11.75
CA GLY A 111 -6.21 -17.25 12.96
C GLY A 111 -5.64 -15.84 13.08
N THR A 112 -4.63 -15.50 12.28
CA THR A 112 -3.89 -14.23 12.35
C THR A 112 -4.33 -13.19 11.32
N LEU A 113 -5.35 -13.50 10.52
CA LEU A 113 -5.88 -12.59 9.52
C LEU A 113 -6.85 -11.61 10.15
N ARG A 114 -6.65 -10.35 9.85
CA ARG A 114 -7.69 -9.36 10.00
C ARG A 114 -8.72 -9.61 8.90
N LEU A 115 -9.84 -10.25 9.28
CA LEU A 115 -10.84 -10.74 8.34
C LEU A 115 -12.21 -10.16 8.68
N GLY A 116 -12.89 -9.61 7.68
CA GLY A 116 -14.24 -9.07 7.83
C GLY A 116 -14.30 -7.55 7.76
N ALA A 117 -15.42 -6.99 8.20
CA ALA A 117 -15.68 -5.57 8.19
C ALA A 117 -15.14 -4.90 9.48
N TYR A 118 -14.34 -3.86 9.30
CA TYR A 118 -13.76 -3.08 10.40
C TYR A 118 -14.08 -1.60 10.25
N PRO A 119 -14.33 -0.89 11.36
CA PRO A 119 -14.62 0.53 11.32
C PRO A 119 -13.35 1.33 11.05
N CYS A 120 -13.50 2.39 10.25
CA CYS A 120 -12.45 3.36 9.97
C CYS A 120 -12.97 4.78 10.21
N ILE A 121 -12.17 5.61 10.84
CA ILE A 121 -12.44 7.02 11.05
C ILE A 121 -11.61 7.83 10.06
N LEU A 122 -12.29 8.55 9.17
CA LEU A 122 -11.65 9.36 8.15
C LEU A 122 -11.32 10.77 8.65
N ASP A 123 -10.17 11.25 8.22
CA ASP A 123 -9.81 12.66 8.34
C ASP A 123 -10.69 13.50 7.41
N LYS A 124 -11.42 14.46 7.98
CA LYS A 124 -12.42 15.28 7.27
C LYS A 124 -11.85 16.11 6.12
N ASP A 125 -10.58 16.47 6.17
CA ASP A 125 -9.91 17.23 5.13
C ASP A 125 -9.29 16.35 4.03
N SER A 126 -9.48 15.02 4.11
CA SER A 126 -8.90 14.07 3.18
C SER A 126 -9.71 13.92 1.88
N LYS A 127 -9.06 13.43 0.83
CA LYS A 127 -9.73 13.01 -0.40
C LYS A 127 -10.66 11.83 -0.15
N SER A 128 -10.29 10.94 0.76
CA SER A 128 -11.09 9.79 1.15
C SER A 128 -12.41 10.24 1.79
N PHE A 129 -12.37 11.19 2.71
CA PHE A 129 -13.60 11.77 3.27
C PHE A 129 -14.52 12.37 2.19
N LYS A 130 -13.93 13.10 1.24
CA LYS A 130 -14.73 13.67 0.12
C LYS A 130 -15.39 12.60 -0.75
N ALA A 131 -14.70 11.45 -0.94
CA ALA A 131 -15.20 10.35 -1.75
C ALA A 131 -16.32 9.56 -1.03
N TYR A 132 -16.16 9.31 0.27
CA TYR A 132 -17.15 8.57 1.07
C TYR A 132 -18.30 9.46 1.57
N ALA A 133 -18.10 10.77 1.64
CA ALA A 133 -19.04 11.74 2.22
C ALA A 133 -19.47 11.42 3.67
N ASN A 134 -18.66 10.66 4.39
CA ASN A 134 -18.90 10.25 5.77
C ASN A 134 -17.53 10.07 6.47
N ASN A 135 -17.43 10.51 7.72
CA ASN A 135 -16.20 10.39 8.49
C ASN A 135 -16.04 9.01 9.20
N LYS A 136 -17.12 8.23 9.28
CA LYS A 136 -17.10 6.89 9.86
C LYS A 136 -17.59 5.91 8.82
N ILE A 137 -16.68 5.05 8.37
CA ILE A 137 -16.95 4.04 7.36
C ILE A 137 -16.60 2.64 7.89
N SER A 138 -16.94 1.61 7.13
CA SER A 138 -16.58 0.23 7.43
C SER A 138 -16.10 -0.42 6.14
N GLU A 139 -14.89 -0.96 6.18
CA GLU A 139 -14.26 -1.61 5.03
C GLU A 139 -13.95 -3.08 5.33
N ARG A 140 -13.96 -3.90 4.28
CA ARG A 140 -13.65 -5.33 4.42
C ARG A 140 -12.16 -5.56 4.28
N HIS A 141 -11.60 -6.21 5.28
CA HIS A 141 -10.19 -6.57 5.36
C HIS A 141 -9.97 -8.07 5.15
N ARG A 142 -8.81 -8.42 4.57
CA ARG A 142 -8.28 -9.78 4.48
C ARG A 142 -6.76 -9.69 4.39
N HIS A 143 -6.11 -9.34 5.49
CA HIS A 143 -4.64 -9.25 5.55
C HIS A 143 -4.15 -9.50 6.98
N ARG A 144 -2.86 -9.79 7.12
CA ARG A 144 -2.18 -9.99 8.41
C ARG A 144 -1.06 -9.01 8.66
N TYR A 145 -0.61 -8.31 7.61
CA TYR A 145 0.46 -7.33 7.69
C TYR A 145 -0.14 -5.94 7.69
N GLU A 146 0.37 -5.11 8.57
CA GLU A 146 -0.11 -3.75 8.83
C GLU A 146 1.01 -2.74 8.68
N PHE A 147 0.64 -1.48 8.54
CA PHE A 147 1.58 -0.37 8.63
C PHE A 147 2.21 -0.31 10.03
N ASN A 148 3.53 -0.20 10.10
CA ASN A 148 4.25 -0.05 11.35
C ASN A 148 4.18 1.41 11.83
N MET A 149 3.45 1.64 12.91
CA MET A 149 3.20 2.96 13.46
C MET A 149 4.46 3.72 13.91
N ASP A 150 5.58 3.03 14.13
CA ASP A 150 6.87 3.65 14.46
C ASP A 150 7.39 4.56 13.34
N TYR A 151 6.97 4.31 12.11
CA TYR A 151 7.34 5.13 10.94
C TYR A 151 6.37 6.28 10.66
N ARG A 152 5.26 6.35 11.39
CA ARG A 152 4.19 7.30 11.11
C ARG A 152 4.68 8.74 11.09
N GLU A 153 5.30 9.19 12.18
CA GLU A 153 5.74 10.59 12.32
C GLU A 153 6.72 10.98 11.21
N THR A 154 7.66 10.10 10.88
CA THR A 154 8.66 10.32 9.83
C THR A 154 8.00 10.51 8.47
N LEU A 155 7.04 9.67 8.12
CA LEU A 155 6.38 9.73 6.83
C LEU A 155 5.36 10.88 6.75
N GLU A 156 4.68 11.23 7.85
CA GLU A 156 3.81 12.41 7.93
C GLU A 156 4.59 13.70 7.72
N LYS A 157 5.76 13.86 8.37
CA LYS A 157 6.65 15.01 8.16
C LYS A 157 7.11 15.16 6.71
N ALA A 158 7.24 14.04 6.01
CA ALA A 158 7.59 13.99 4.60
C ALA A 158 6.39 14.20 3.65
N GLY A 159 5.18 14.37 4.17
CA GLY A 159 3.97 14.68 3.41
C GLY A 159 3.03 13.50 3.14
N MET A 160 3.28 12.31 3.68
CA MET A 160 2.30 11.23 3.65
C MET A 160 1.12 11.58 4.57
N ARG A 161 -0.09 11.34 4.10
CA ARG A 161 -1.30 11.59 4.89
C ARG A 161 -1.97 10.26 5.23
N PHE A 162 -2.13 9.99 6.50
CA PHE A 162 -2.92 8.86 7.01
C PHE A 162 -4.36 9.29 7.14
N ALA A 163 -5.12 9.08 6.08
CA ALA A 163 -6.45 9.64 5.90
C ALA A 163 -7.55 8.86 6.60
N GLY A 164 -7.28 7.63 7.01
CA GLY A 164 -8.21 6.78 7.74
C GLY A 164 -7.48 5.91 8.77
N LEU A 165 -8.00 5.88 9.97
CA LEU A 165 -7.45 5.12 11.09
C LEU A 165 -8.54 4.27 11.75
N SER A 166 -8.13 3.18 12.41
CA SER A 166 -9.00 2.45 13.33
C SER A 166 -9.51 3.39 14.45
N PRO A 167 -10.67 3.11 15.09
CA PRO A 167 -11.22 3.96 16.16
C PRO A 167 -10.26 4.22 17.32
N ASP A 168 -9.42 3.26 17.65
CA ASP A 168 -8.36 3.35 18.67
C ASP A 168 -7.07 4.00 18.15
N LYS A 169 -7.03 4.38 16.86
CA LYS A 169 -5.91 5.01 16.15
C LYS A 169 -4.62 4.16 16.09
N ARG A 170 -4.71 2.86 16.34
CA ARG A 170 -3.57 1.96 16.34
C ARG A 170 -3.24 1.40 14.96
N LEU A 171 -4.20 1.37 14.06
CA LEU A 171 -4.06 0.81 12.71
C LEU A 171 -4.37 1.85 11.64
N VAL A 172 -3.63 1.78 10.54
CA VAL A 172 -3.86 2.59 9.36
C VAL A 172 -4.79 1.83 8.42
N GLU A 173 -5.89 2.49 8.02
CA GLU A 173 -6.90 1.94 7.12
C GLU A 173 -6.77 2.55 5.70
N ILE A 174 -6.46 3.86 5.67
CA ILE A 174 -6.31 4.63 4.41
C ILE A 174 -5.17 5.64 4.54
#